data_113c7424c559d201af9c94311cb018cd
#
_entry.id   113c7424c559d201af9c94311cb018cd
#
_cell.length_a   1.000
_cell.length_b   1.000
_cell.length_c   1.000
_cell.angle_alpha   90.00
_cell.angle_beta   90.00
_cell.angle_gamma   90.00
#
_symmetry.space_group_name_H-M   'P 1'
#
loop_
_entity.id
_entity.type
_entity.pdbx_description
1 polymer ?
#
loop_
_entity_poly.entity_id
_entity_poly.type
_entity_poly.pdbx_seq_one_letter_code
_entity_poly.pdbx_strand_id
1 'polypeptide(L)'
;MPDTSTATAEIRLLNSGYSREARSLLYQAYRHEPTFAYIFEAERAGYEQRVRATVRELVKQHFFQKLPAIGLFVNDRLIGIALIAPPQRRLGITESWAWQIRMWLSTGVRGTRRYLEYHHAVMACLPNTSVHVLPLLGIHPQFQGKHHGEQLLEAVHNWCADDPHSSGVVLDTGNSRYLDFYKRQGYEEIGEVAVGPVREHVFYHPNPQALHPATA
;
A
#
# COMPACT_ATOMS: atom_id res chain seq x y z
N MET A 1 -15.52 22.91 -31.26
CA MET A 1 -14.21 22.46 -30.74
C MET A 1 -14.47 21.94 -29.37
N PRO A 2 -14.23 20.66 -29.05
CA PRO A 2 -14.37 20.19 -27.70
C PRO A 2 -13.24 20.77 -26.84
N ASP A 3 -13.65 21.44 -25.79
CA ASP A 3 -12.81 22.02 -24.75
C ASP A 3 -11.96 20.91 -24.11
N THR A 4 -10.68 20.86 -24.43
CA THR A 4 -9.71 19.99 -23.77
C THR A 4 -9.36 20.62 -22.42
N SER A 5 -10.36 20.64 -21.51
CA SER A 5 -10.10 20.86 -20.10
C SER A 5 -9.17 19.74 -19.67
N THR A 6 -7.90 20.03 -19.52
CA THR A 6 -6.91 19.16 -18.89
C THR A 6 -7.40 18.89 -17.48
N ALA A 7 -7.97 17.69 -17.28
CA ALA A 7 -8.47 17.25 -15.98
C ALA A 7 -7.32 17.31 -14.99
N THR A 8 -7.34 18.31 -14.12
CA THR A 8 -6.28 18.55 -13.13
C THR A 8 -6.36 17.46 -12.07
N ALA A 9 -5.26 16.76 -11.85
CA ALA A 9 -5.14 15.83 -10.78
C ALA A 9 -4.98 16.58 -9.44
N GLU A 10 -5.69 16.17 -8.41
CA GLU A 10 -5.69 16.79 -7.09
C GLU A 10 -5.34 15.77 -6.01
N ILE A 11 -4.47 16.14 -5.09
CA ILE A 11 -4.09 15.34 -3.92
C ILE A 11 -4.90 15.81 -2.71
N ARG A 12 -5.51 14.86 -2.00
CA ARG A 12 -6.27 15.13 -0.76
C ARG A 12 -5.92 14.11 0.33
N LEU A 13 -5.83 14.57 1.57
CA LEU A 13 -5.83 13.67 2.72
C LEU A 13 -7.22 13.06 2.91
N LEU A 14 -7.26 11.76 3.09
CA LEU A 14 -8.50 11.00 3.22
C LEU A 14 -8.84 10.75 4.69
N ASN A 15 -10.14 10.77 4.98
CA ASN A 15 -10.69 10.34 6.25
C ASN A 15 -11.58 9.09 6.06
N SER A 16 -12.18 8.60 7.14
CA SER A 16 -13.05 7.42 7.12
C SER A 16 -14.28 7.52 6.20
N GLY A 17 -14.68 8.74 5.81
CA GLY A 17 -15.74 8.96 4.83
C GLY A 17 -15.46 8.34 3.46
N TYR A 18 -14.18 8.27 3.10
CA TYR A 18 -13.73 7.66 1.84
C TYR A 18 -13.51 6.14 1.91
N SER A 19 -13.85 5.50 3.04
CA SER A 19 -13.59 4.07 3.25
C SER A 19 -14.25 3.16 2.20
N ARG A 20 -15.38 3.56 1.64
CA ARG A 20 -16.10 2.79 0.62
C ARG A 20 -15.38 2.87 -0.74
N GLU A 21 -15.01 4.07 -1.16
CA GLU A 21 -14.28 4.34 -2.40
C GLU A 21 -12.88 3.71 -2.35
N ALA A 22 -12.17 3.87 -1.23
CA ALA A 22 -10.87 3.27 -0.98
C ALA A 22 -10.90 1.74 -1.16
N ARG A 23 -11.90 1.06 -0.55
CA ARG A 23 -12.07 -0.38 -0.68
C ARG A 23 -12.34 -0.81 -2.12
N SER A 24 -13.18 -0.06 -2.83
CA SER A 24 -13.50 -0.35 -4.23
C SER A 24 -12.27 -0.21 -5.12
N LEU A 25 -11.53 0.89 -4.97
CA LEU A 25 -10.33 1.17 -5.75
C LEU A 25 -9.24 0.13 -5.48
N LEU A 26 -8.90 -0.10 -4.21
CA LEU A 26 -7.85 -1.05 -3.83
C LEU A 26 -8.20 -2.49 -4.23
N TYR A 27 -9.48 -2.89 -4.15
CA TYR A 27 -9.88 -4.18 -4.70
C TYR A 27 -9.57 -4.27 -6.20
N GLN A 28 -9.87 -3.25 -6.99
CA GLN A 28 -9.58 -3.25 -8.43
C GLN A 28 -8.07 -3.27 -8.71
N ALA A 29 -7.26 -2.61 -7.88
CA ALA A 29 -5.81 -2.60 -8.00
C ALA A 29 -5.18 -3.96 -7.66
N TYR A 30 -5.70 -4.65 -6.63
CA TYR A 30 -5.07 -5.85 -6.05
C TYR A 30 -5.66 -7.18 -6.53
N ARG A 31 -6.82 -7.20 -7.19
CA ARG A 31 -7.46 -8.46 -7.59
C ARG A 31 -6.66 -9.34 -8.57
N HIS A 32 -5.66 -8.75 -9.25
CA HIS A 32 -4.76 -9.45 -10.18
C HIS A 32 -3.30 -9.39 -9.72
N GLU A 33 -3.06 -8.97 -8.47
CA GLU A 33 -1.75 -8.89 -7.88
C GLU A 33 -1.23 -10.30 -7.60
N PRO A 34 0.00 -10.67 -8.06
CA PRO A 34 0.50 -12.06 -7.96
C PRO A 34 0.55 -12.58 -6.52
N THR A 35 0.96 -11.76 -5.57
CA THR A 35 1.03 -12.12 -4.16
C THR A 35 -0.34 -12.43 -3.58
N PHE A 36 -1.35 -11.58 -3.88
CA PHE A 36 -2.73 -11.84 -3.48
C PHE A 36 -3.30 -13.07 -4.17
N ALA A 37 -2.98 -13.28 -5.46
CA ALA A 37 -3.39 -14.47 -6.19
C ALA A 37 -2.91 -15.76 -5.52
N TYR A 38 -1.67 -15.79 -5.08
CA TYR A 38 -1.12 -16.93 -4.34
C TYR A 38 -1.70 -17.07 -2.93
N ILE A 39 -1.69 -15.99 -2.14
CA ILE A 39 -2.14 -16.01 -0.75
C ILE A 39 -3.60 -16.46 -0.67
N PHE A 40 -4.45 -15.91 -1.53
CA PHE A 40 -5.89 -16.13 -1.49
C PHE A 40 -6.38 -17.18 -2.51
N GLU A 41 -5.47 -17.98 -3.07
CA GLU A 41 -5.77 -19.13 -3.93
C GLU A 41 -6.64 -18.75 -5.16
N ALA A 42 -6.04 -18.03 -6.14
CA ALA A 42 -6.77 -17.53 -7.32
C ALA A 42 -7.49 -18.62 -8.12
N GLU A 43 -6.93 -19.83 -8.17
CA GLU A 43 -7.50 -20.99 -8.86
C GLU A 43 -8.75 -21.56 -8.14
N ARG A 44 -9.03 -21.14 -6.92
CA ARG A 44 -10.10 -21.68 -6.11
C ARG A 44 -11.32 -20.78 -6.13
N ALA A 45 -12.51 -21.39 -6.25
CA ALA A 45 -13.78 -20.67 -6.18
C ALA A 45 -13.84 -19.73 -4.96
N GLY A 46 -14.42 -18.53 -5.15
CA GLY A 46 -14.52 -17.51 -4.09
C GLY A 46 -13.27 -16.66 -3.91
N TYR A 47 -12.30 -16.68 -4.82
CA TYR A 47 -11.11 -15.84 -4.78
C TYR A 47 -11.42 -14.35 -4.64
N GLU A 48 -12.28 -13.82 -5.51
CA GLU A 48 -12.65 -12.40 -5.47
C GLU A 48 -13.26 -11.97 -4.13
N GLN A 49 -14.08 -12.84 -3.53
CA GLN A 49 -14.68 -12.58 -2.24
C GLN A 49 -13.61 -12.51 -1.13
N ARG A 50 -12.60 -13.39 -1.18
CA ARG A 50 -11.47 -13.39 -0.23
C ARG A 50 -10.65 -12.11 -0.37
N VAL A 51 -10.32 -11.68 -1.59
CA VAL A 51 -9.60 -10.41 -1.83
C VAL A 51 -10.43 -9.21 -1.36
N ARG A 52 -11.73 -9.14 -1.69
CA ARG A 52 -12.63 -8.07 -1.23
C ARG A 52 -12.70 -8.01 0.29
N ALA A 53 -12.80 -9.16 0.95
CA ALA A 53 -12.85 -9.24 2.40
C ALA A 53 -11.54 -8.75 3.04
N THR A 54 -10.38 -9.18 2.51
CA THR A 54 -9.07 -8.73 2.98
C THR A 54 -8.91 -7.22 2.84
N VAL A 55 -9.12 -6.68 1.64
CA VAL A 55 -9.02 -5.23 1.40
C VAL A 55 -9.98 -4.47 2.32
N ARG A 56 -11.20 -4.96 2.53
CA ARG A 56 -12.15 -4.35 3.45
C ARG A 56 -11.62 -4.30 4.89
N GLU A 57 -11.07 -5.40 5.39
CA GLU A 57 -10.54 -5.46 6.76
C GLU A 57 -9.30 -4.58 6.94
N LEU A 58 -8.39 -4.55 5.97
CA LEU A 58 -7.21 -3.69 6.01
C LEU A 58 -7.58 -2.20 5.99
N VAL A 59 -8.43 -1.77 5.05
CA VAL A 59 -8.88 -0.37 4.94
C VAL A 59 -9.68 0.04 6.19
N LYS A 60 -10.59 -0.83 6.68
CA LYS A 60 -11.36 -0.57 7.89
C LYS A 60 -10.46 -0.37 9.10
N GLN A 61 -9.48 -1.24 9.29
CA GLN A 61 -8.54 -1.15 10.41
C GLN A 61 -7.67 0.10 10.30
N HIS A 62 -7.20 0.44 9.10
CA HIS A 62 -6.40 1.64 8.83
C HIS A 62 -7.13 2.91 9.29
N PHE A 63 -8.36 3.12 8.81
CA PHE A 63 -9.16 4.28 9.20
C PHE A 63 -9.64 4.24 10.67
N PHE A 64 -9.88 3.05 11.21
CA PHE A 64 -10.21 2.91 12.64
C PHE A 64 -9.07 3.37 13.55
N GLN A 65 -7.83 3.08 13.14
CA GLN A 65 -6.63 3.56 13.83
C GLN A 65 -6.29 5.02 13.53
N LYS A 66 -7.10 5.70 12.70
CA LYS A 66 -6.87 7.09 12.27
C LYS A 66 -5.49 7.28 11.63
N LEU A 67 -5.02 6.27 10.88
CA LEU A 67 -3.77 6.36 10.15
C LEU A 67 -3.95 7.24 8.90
N PRO A 68 -2.90 7.97 8.48
CA PRO A 68 -2.96 8.85 7.31
C PRO A 68 -3.16 8.06 6.03
N ALA A 69 -3.95 8.63 5.13
CA ALA A 69 -4.14 8.13 3.79
C ALA A 69 -4.19 9.29 2.79
N ILE A 70 -3.52 9.14 1.66
CA ILE A 70 -3.49 10.12 0.57
C ILE A 70 -4.31 9.60 -0.60
N GLY A 71 -5.19 10.44 -1.13
CA GLY A 71 -5.98 10.18 -2.32
C GLY A 71 -5.60 11.07 -3.48
N LEU A 72 -5.54 10.49 -4.68
CA LEU A 72 -5.41 11.19 -5.93
C LEU A 72 -6.76 11.25 -6.64
N PHE A 73 -7.21 12.44 -6.98
CA PHE A 73 -8.51 12.71 -7.61
C PHE A 73 -8.34 13.26 -9.02
N VAL A 74 -9.24 12.88 -9.89
CA VAL A 74 -9.44 13.50 -11.22
C VAL A 74 -10.93 13.71 -11.41
N ASN A 75 -11.36 14.94 -11.67
CA ASN A 75 -12.78 15.32 -11.77
C ASN A 75 -13.59 14.84 -10.55
N ASP A 76 -13.12 15.12 -9.33
CA ASP A 76 -13.69 14.70 -8.05
C ASP A 76 -13.84 13.18 -7.86
N ARG A 77 -13.30 12.37 -8.76
CA ARG A 77 -13.27 10.92 -8.62
C ARG A 77 -11.95 10.46 -8.04
N LEU A 78 -12.01 9.68 -6.97
CA LEU A 78 -10.83 9.02 -6.40
C LEU A 78 -10.30 7.97 -7.37
N ILE A 79 -9.08 8.18 -7.91
CA ILE A 79 -8.43 7.32 -8.90
C ILE A 79 -7.18 6.63 -8.37
N GLY A 80 -6.60 7.13 -7.27
CA GLY A 80 -5.42 6.57 -6.62
C GLY A 80 -5.50 6.72 -5.11
N ILE A 81 -4.89 5.82 -4.39
CA ILE A 81 -4.81 5.86 -2.92
C ILE A 81 -3.51 5.24 -2.42
N ALA A 82 -2.92 5.88 -1.41
CA ALA A 82 -1.86 5.33 -0.58
C ALA A 82 -2.29 5.33 0.89
N LEU A 83 -2.23 4.17 1.53
CA LEU A 83 -2.36 4.04 2.97
C LEU A 83 -0.98 4.14 3.59
N ILE A 84 -0.81 4.93 4.65
CA ILE A 84 0.49 5.20 5.25
C ILE A 84 0.47 4.76 6.71
N ALA A 85 1.41 3.90 7.09
CA ALA A 85 1.66 3.55 8.49
C ALA A 85 2.87 4.34 8.98
N PRO A 86 2.71 5.22 10.00
CA PRO A 86 3.80 6.01 10.53
C PRO A 86 4.84 5.16 11.28
N PRO A 87 6.09 5.65 11.43
CA PRO A 87 7.20 4.91 12.02
C PRO A 87 6.95 4.39 13.44
N GLN A 88 6.22 5.15 14.24
CA GLN A 88 5.97 4.87 15.65
C GLN A 88 4.87 3.82 15.87
N ARG A 89 4.13 3.47 14.85
CA ARG A 89 3.13 2.41 14.89
C ARG A 89 3.64 1.23 14.08
N ARG A 90 4.35 0.33 14.73
CA ARG A 90 4.51 -1.02 14.17
C ARG A 90 3.12 -1.51 13.79
N LEU A 91 3.00 -2.06 12.59
CA LEU A 91 1.70 -2.55 12.07
C LEU A 91 1.21 -3.75 12.91
N GLY A 92 0.87 -3.51 14.17
CA GLY A 92 0.28 -4.50 15.10
C GLY A 92 -1.12 -4.96 14.70
N ILE A 93 -1.52 -4.69 13.44
CA ILE A 93 -2.81 -5.15 12.89
C ILE A 93 -2.89 -6.66 12.93
N THR A 94 -1.79 -7.34 12.59
CA THR A 94 -1.70 -8.79 12.57
C THR A 94 -1.62 -9.42 13.96
N GLU A 95 -1.25 -8.64 14.98
CA GLU A 95 -1.15 -9.10 16.37
C GLU A 95 -2.52 -9.13 17.08
N SER A 96 -3.52 -8.40 16.56
CA SER A 96 -4.88 -8.44 17.11
C SER A 96 -5.56 -9.77 16.78
N TRP A 97 -5.79 -10.60 17.81
CA TRP A 97 -6.51 -11.86 17.65
C TRP A 97 -7.92 -11.67 17.06
N ALA A 98 -8.59 -10.56 17.37
CA ALA A 98 -9.89 -10.23 16.81
C ALA A 98 -9.82 -9.96 15.29
N TRP A 99 -8.73 -9.35 14.81
CA TRP A 99 -8.47 -9.19 13.38
C TRP A 99 -8.19 -10.55 12.71
N GLN A 100 -7.37 -11.38 13.35
CA GLN A 100 -7.07 -12.74 12.85
C GLN A 100 -8.32 -13.59 12.70
N ILE A 101 -9.25 -13.55 13.67
CA ILE A 101 -10.54 -14.26 13.58
C ILE A 101 -11.37 -13.75 12.41
N ARG A 102 -11.46 -12.42 12.20
CA ARG A 102 -12.21 -11.86 11.06
C ARG A 102 -11.59 -12.29 9.73
N MET A 103 -10.28 -12.27 9.64
CA MET A 103 -9.56 -12.77 8.46
C MET A 103 -9.82 -14.26 8.25
N TRP A 104 -9.75 -15.04 9.30
CA TRP A 104 -10.02 -16.48 9.28
C TRP A 104 -11.42 -16.81 8.75
N LEU A 105 -12.42 -16.12 9.24
CA LEU A 105 -13.81 -16.28 8.79
C LEU A 105 -14.00 -15.83 7.33
N SER A 106 -13.21 -14.88 6.85
CA SER A 106 -13.35 -14.27 5.52
C SER A 106 -12.50 -14.96 4.45
N THR A 107 -11.28 -15.37 4.79
CA THR A 107 -10.29 -15.91 3.83
C THR A 107 -9.91 -17.36 4.09
N GLY A 108 -10.39 -17.94 5.18
CA GLY A 108 -10.05 -19.27 5.64
C GLY A 108 -8.66 -19.34 6.31
N VAL A 109 -8.40 -20.48 6.97
CA VAL A 109 -7.16 -20.73 7.73
C VAL A 109 -5.91 -20.56 6.87
N ARG A 110 -5.92 -21.16 5.67
CA ARG A 110 -4.77 -21.18 4.78
C ARG A 110 -4.43 -19.78 4.25
N GLY A 111 -5.44 -19.01 3.80
CA GLY A 111 -5.25 -17.64 3.33
C GLY A 111 -4.73 -16.72 4.45
N THR A 112 -5.31 -16.81 5.65
CA THR A 112 -4.87 -16.02 6.80
C THR A 112 -3.43 -16.36 7.19
N ARG A 113 -3.07 -17.66 7.26
CA ARG A 113 -1.70 -18.10 7.60
C ARG A 113 -0.69 -17.58 6.58
N ARG A 114 -0.94 -17.75 5.27
CA ARG A 114 -0.06 -17.26 4.20
C ARG A 114 0.11 -15.74 4.25
N TYR A 115 -0.98 -15.01 4.56
CA TYR A 115 -0.92 -13.56 4.69
C TYR A 115 -0.03 -13.14 5.89
N LEU A 116 -0.14 -13.82 7.02
CA LEU A 116 0.69 -13.55 8.19
C LEU A 116 2.17 -13.89 7.93
N GLU A 117 2.45 -15.04 7.30
CA GLU A 117 3.81 -15.45 6.91
C GLU A 117 4.44 -14.40 5.96
N TYR A 118 3.71 -13.98 4.93
CA TYR A 118 4.11 -12.91 4.02
C TYR A 118 4.41 -11.61 4.77
N HIS A 119 3.46 -11.15 5.57
CA HIS A 119 3.59 -9.90 6.30
C HIS A 119 4.82 -9.92 7.24
N HIS A 120 5.03 -11.00 8.00
CA HIS A 120 6.19 -11.14 8.88
C HIS A 120 7.50 -11.14 8.08
N ALA A 121 7.55 -11.81 6.94
CA ALA A 121 8.74 -11.87 6.10
C ALA A 121 9.09 -10.49 5.52
N VAL A 122 8.11 -9.72 5.04
CA VAL A 122 8.31 -8.34 4.57
C VAL A 122 8.78 -7.44 5.72
N MET A 123 8.13 -7.53 6.90
CA MET A 123 8.53 -6.74 8.08
C MET A 123 9.96 -7.04 8.55
N ALA A 124 10.45 -8.26 8.35
CA ALA A 124 11.83 -8.63 8.68
C ALA A 124 12.88 -7.98 7.77
N CYS A 125 12.49 -7.50 6.58
CA CYS A 125 13.36 -6.76 5.66
C CYS A 125 13.47 -5.27 5.99
N LEU A 126 12.63 -4.75 6.90
CA LEU A 126 12.66 -3.33 7.24
C LEU A 126 14.01 -2.92 7.84
N PRO A 127 14.52 -1.72 7.52
CA PRO A 127 15.73 -1.22 8.13
C PRO A 127 15.54 -1.03 9.64
N ASN A 128 16.64 -1.05 10.40
CA ASN A 128 16.64 -0.81 11.86
C ASN A 128 16.37 0.66 12.23
N THR A 129 15.91 1.46 11.29
CA THR A 129 15.55 2.87 11.47
C THR A 129 14.03 3.03 11.43
N SER A 130 13.54 4.14 11.92
CA SER A 130 12.12 4.48 11.88
C SER A 130 11.71 4.83 10.44
N VAL A 131 10.78 4.09 9.85
CA VAL A 131 10.33 4.29 8.47
C VAL A 131 8.81 4.33 8.39
N HIS A 132 8.28 5.09 7.44
CA HIS A 132 6.90 4.92 7.01
C HIS A 132 6.77 3.65 6.16
N VAL A 133 5.66 2.95 6.32
CA VAL A 133 5.34 1.77 5.49
C VAL A 133 4.06 2.04 4.71
N LEU A 134 4.01 1.64 3.45
CA LEU A 134 2.82 1.73 2.59
C LEU A 134 2.16 0.35 2.50
N PRO A 135 1.24 -0.01 3.40
CA PRO A 135 0.63 -1.34 3.40
C PRO A 135 -0.23 -1.62 2.16
N LEU A 136 -0.81 -0.58 1.59
CA LEU A 136 -1.54 -0.64 0.32
C LEU A 136 -1.36 0.67 -0.45
N LEU A 137 -0.94 0.55 -1.70
CA LEU A 137 -0.81 1.64 -2.66
C LEU A 137 -1.41 1.19 -3.99
N GLY A 138 -2.27 2.00 -4.61
CA GLY A 138 -2.82 1.60 -5.89
C GLY A 138 -3.45 2.73 -6.69
N ILE A 139 -3.31 2.63 -8.01
CA ILE A 139 -4.04 3.43 -8.98
C ILE A 139 -5.11 2.53 -9.63
N HIS A 140 -6.31 3.04 -9.76
CA HIS A 140 -7.39 2.30 -10.43
C HIS A 140 -6.94 1.91 -11.86
N PRO A 141 -7.12 0.65 -12.31
CA PRO A 141 -6.55 0.14 -13.57
C PRO A 141 -6.83 1.00 -14.80
N GLN A 142 -8.00 1.63 -14.90
CA GLN A 142 -8.37 2.50 -16.03
C GLN A 142 -7.55 3.83 -16.08
N PHE A 143 -6.86 4.17 -15.01
CA PHE A 143 -6.06 5.40 -14.87
C PHE A 143 -4.55 5.13 -14.81
N GLN A 144 -4.13 3.87 -14.89
CA GLN A 144 -2.71 3.51 -14.97
C GLN A 144 -2.08 3.94 -16.32
N GLY A 145 -0.75 4.06 -16.34
CA GLY A 145 -0.02 4.45 -17.56
C GLY A 145 -0.13 5.93 -17.94
N LYS A 146 -0.58 6.80 -17.02
CA LYS A 146 -0.78 8.24 -17.23
C LYS A 146 -0.06 9.10 -16.18
N HIS A 147 1.07 8.63 -15.66
CA HIS A 147 1.89 9.29 -14.62
C HIS A 147 1.19 9.53 -13.27
N HIS A 148 -0.03 9.01 -13.06
CA HIS A 148 -0.75 9.16 -11.81
C HIS A 148 -0.09 8.43 -10.63
N GLY A 149 0.64 7.34 -10.89
CA GLY A 149 1.42 6.64 -9.88
C GLY A 149 2.58 7.47 -9.36
N GLU A 150 3.25 8.20 -10.25
CA GLU A 150 4.34 9.13 -9.93
C GLU A 150 3.82 10.27 -9.05
N GLN A 151 2.72 10.91 -9.45
CA GLN A 151 2.09 11.98 -8.68
C GLN A 151 1.65 11.54 -7.28
N LEU A 152 1.12 10.33 -7.16
CA LEU A 152 0.72 9.79 -5.86
C LEU A 152 1.93 9.51 -4.97
N LEU A 153 3.00 8.92 -5.52
CA LEU A 153 4.25 8.67 -4.77
C LEU A 153 4.93 9.96 -4.35
N GLU A 154 5.01 10.95 -5.22
CA GLU A 154 5.55 12.27 -4.90
C GLU A 154 4.81 12.91 -3.71
N ALA A 155 3.47 12.85 -3.72
CA ALA A 155 2.67 13.35 -2.60
C ALA A 155 2.93 12.56 -1.29
N VAL A 156 3.14 11.25 -1.39
CA VAL A 156 3.51 10.40 -0.24
C VAL A 156 4.89 10.79 0.28
N HIS A 157 5.88 10.95 -0.61
CA HIS A 157 7.25 11.33 -0.21
C HIS A 157 7.25 12.69 0.49
N ASN A 158 6.59 13.69 -0.08
CA ASN A 158 6.47 15.01 0.50
C ASN A 158 5.83 14.96 1.90
N TRP A 159 4.72 14.22 2.02
CA TRP A 159 4.03 14.07 3.30
C TRP A 159 4.89 13.35 4.35
N CYS A 160 5.60 12.29 3.96
CA CYS A 160 6.47 11.53 4.87
C CYS A 160 7.76 12.28 5.21
N ALA A 161 8.23 13.18 4.34
CA ALA A 161 9.42 13.99 4.56
C ALA A 161 9.23 15.02 5.68
N ASP A 162 8.00 15.46 5.92
CA ASP A 162 7.66 16.38 7.02
C ASP A 162 7.77 15.73 8.42
N ASP A 163 7.89 14.39 8.50
CA ASP A 163 8.11 13.70 9.78
C ASP A 163 9.62 13.58 10.09
N PRO A 164 10.14 14.35 11.07
CA PRO A 164 11.56 14.33 11.41
C PRO A 164 12.01 13.00 12.02
N HIS A 165 11.08 12.15 12.43
CA HIS A 165 11.37 10.83 12.99
C HIS A 165 11.44 9.73 11.94
N SER A 166 11.16 10.04 10.69
CA SER A 166 11.16 9.07 9.60
C SER A 166 12.41 9.15 8.74
N SER A 167 13.15 8.07 8.65
CA SER A 167 14.31 7.98 7.74
C SER A 167 13.92 7.73 6.29
N GLY A 168 12.66 7.36 6.01
CA GLY A 168 12.20 7.10 4.65
C GLY A 168 10.89 6.33 4.58
N VAL A 169 10.58 5.85 3.37
CA VAL A 169 9.35 5.15 3.04
C VAL A 169 9.68 3.75 2.50
N VAL A 170 8.97 2.75 3.00
CA VAL A 170 9.08 1.35 2.55
C VAL A 170 7.77 0.91 1.91
N LEU A 171 7.88 0.18 0.84
CA LEU A 171 6.78 -0.56 0.21
C LEU A 171 7.29 -1.92 -0.29
N ASP A 172 6.36 -2.81 -0.64
CA ASP A 172 6.67 -4.09 -1.24
C ASP A 172 5.78 -4.39 -2.45
N THR A 173 6.25 -5.26 -3.33
CA THR A 173 5.51 -5.72 -4.51
C THR A 173 6.01 -7.07 -5.01
N GLY A 174 5.08 -7.98 -5.31
CA GLY A 174 5.35 -9.23 -6.04
C GLY A 174 5.15 -9.10 -7.55
N ASN A 175 4.84 -7.91 -8.04
CA ASN A 175 4.57 -7.69 -9.45
C ASN A 175 5.79 -7.13 -10.17
N SER A 176 6.46 -7.98 -10.94
CA SER A 176 7.68 -7.63 -11.68
C SER A 176 7.52 -6.42 -12.63
N ARG A 177 6.28 -6.10 -13.05
CA ARG A 177 6.03 -4.91 -13.90
C ARG A 177 6.33 -3.59 -13.22
N TYR A 178 6.32 -3.56 -11.88
CA TYR A 178 6.52 -2.32 -11.11
C TYR A 178 7.96 -2.15 -10.60
N LEU A 179 8.86 -3.13 -10.74
CA LEU A 179 10.22 -3.04 -10.22
C LEU A 179 10.99 -1.85 -10.80
N ASP A 180 11.00 -1.74 -12.13
CA ASP A 180 11.66 -0.62 -12.81
C ASP A 180 10.96 0.73 -12.54
N PHE A 181 9.65 0.71 -12.33
CA PHE A 181 8.90 1.90 -11.95
C PHE A 181 9.40 2.42 -10.60
N TYR A 182 9.45 1.59 -9.56
CA TYR A 182 9.91 2.03 -8.24
C TYR A 182 11.38 2.46 -8.26
N LYS A 183 12.25 1.74 -8.98
CA LYS A 183 13.66 2.15 -9.15
C LYS A 183 13.79 3.54 -9.79
N ARG A 184 12.99 3.84 -10.81
CA ARG A 184 12.95 5.20 -11.41
C ARG A 184 12.41 6.28 -10.46
N GLN A 185 11.60 5.91 -9.48
CA GLN A 185 11.09 6.80 -8.44
C GLN A 185 12.06 6.93 -7.25
N GLY A 186 13.30 6.47 -7.37
CA GLY A 186 14.34 6.61 -6.35
C GLY A 186 14.29 5.58 -5.24
N TYR A 187 13.53 4.50 -5.40
CA TYR A 187 13.52 3.39 -4.46
C TYR A 187 14.70 2.45 -4.69
N GLU A 188 15.32 2.03 -3.61
CA GLU A 188 16.33 0.97 -3.56
C GLU A 188 15.71 -0.33 -3.05
N GLU A 189 16.05 -1.45 -3.66
CA GLU A 189 15.62 -2.77 -3.20
C GLU A 189 16.45 -3.18 -1.99
N ILE A 190 15.79 -3.40 -0.85
CA ILE A 190 16.43 -3.75 0.43
C ILE A 190 16.19 -5.18 0.86
N GLY A 191 15.34 -5.91 0.17
CA GLY A 191 15.07 -7.32 0.46
C GLY A 191 14.20 -7.98 -0.59
N GLU A 192 14.31 -9.31 -0.65
CA GLU A 192 13.46 -10.18 -1.46
C GLU A 192 12.97 -11.34 -0.58
N VAL A 193 11.67 -11.61 -0.62
CA VAL A 193 11.03 -12.69 0.15
C VAL A 193 10.27 -13.63 -0.77
N ALA A 194 10.43 -14.93 -0.56
CA ALA A 194 9.66 -15.94 -1.27
C ALA A 194 8.26 -16.09 -0.64
N VAL A 195 7.22 -15.80 -1.44
CA VAL A 195 5.82 -15.98 -1.07
C VAL A 195 5.23 -17.08 -1.97
N GLY A 196 5.53 -18.33 -1.65
CA GLY A 196 5.27 -19.46 -2.52
C GLY A 196 6.04 -19.34 -3.83
N PRO A 197 5.36 -19.31 -5.01
CA PRO A 197 6.00 -19.11 -6.30
C PRO A 197 6.32 -17.63 -6.61
N VAL A 198 5.84 -16.70 -5.81
CA VAL A 198 6.01 -15.26 -6.02
C VAL A 198 7.25 -14.76 -5.29
N ARG A 199 8.02 -13.90 -5.93
CA ARG A 199 9.10 -13.14 -5.30
C ARG A 199 8.56 -11.77 -4.95
N GLU A 200 8.49 -11.47 -3.67
CA GLU A 200 8.10 -10.17 -3.14
C GLU A 200 9.35 -9.34 -2.93
N HIS A 201 9.42 -8.19 -3.58
CA HIS A 201 10.54 -7.27 -3.49
C HIS A 201 10.20 -6.14 -2.53
N VAL A 202 11.06 -5.89 -1.56
CA VAL A 202 10.91 -4.82 -0.57
C VAL A 202 11.79 -3.65 -0.97
N PHE A 203 11.18 -2.47 -1.09
CA PHE A 203 11.80 -1.25 -1.56
C PHE A 203 11.83 -0.17 -0.49
N TYR A 204 12.90 0.59 -0.43
CA TYR A 204 13.09 1.71 0.48
C TYR A 204 13.41 2.98 -0.31
N HIS A 205 12.74 4.07 0.02
CA HIS A 205 13.05 5.42 -0.46
C HIS A 205 13.53 6.27 0.71
N PRO A 206 14.77 6.81 0.69
CA PRO A 206 15.30 7.61 1.80
C PRO A 206 14.58 8.95 1.92
N ASN A 207 14.42 9.44 3.16
CA ASN A 207 13.97 10.79 3.41
C ASN A 207 15.19 11.75 3.39
N PRO A 208 15.31 12.64 2.40
CA PRO A 208 16.44 13.56 2.29
C PRO A 208 16.60 14.49 3.50
N GLN A 209 15.49 14.83 4.17
CA GLN A 209 15.51 15.74 5.33
C GLN A 209 16.03 15.05 6.59
N ALA A 210 15.84 13.75 6.74
CA ALA A 210 16.37 12.98 7.87
C ALA A 210 17.91 12.80 7.81
N LEU A 211 18.49 12.92 6.62
CA LEU A 211 19.95 12.83 6.41
C LEU A 211 20.70 14.10 6.85
N HIS A 212 19.98 15.20 7.07
CA HIS A 212 20.52 16.47 7.56
C HIS A 212 19.71 16.90 8.80
N PRO A 213 19.95 16.31 10.00
CA PRO A 213 19.37 16.88 11.21
C PRO A 213 19.84 18.33 11.27
N ALA A 214 18.88 19.25 11.31
CA ALA A 214 19.18 20.67 11.43
C ALA A 214 20.14 20.83 12.61
N THR A 215 21.39 21.27 12.34
CA THR A 215 22.33 21.70 13.34
C THR A 215 21.70 22.92 14.04
N ALA A 216 21.11 22.68 15.20
CA ALA A 216 20.62 23.73 16.11
C ALA A 216 21.77 24.35 16.87
#